data_53c6375ed819660ecccc3006f5b9f345
#
_entry.id   53c6375ed819660ecccc3006f5b9f345
#
_cell.length_a   1.000
_cell.length_b   1.000
_cell.length_c   1.000
_cell.angle_alpha   90.00
_cell.angle_beta   90.00
_cell.angle_gamma   90.00
#
_symmetry.space_group_name_H-M   'P 1'
#
loop_
_entity.id
_entity.type
_entity.pdbx_description
1 polymer ?
#
loop_
_entity_poly.entity_id
_entity_poly.type
_entity_poly.pdbx_seq_one_letter_code
_entity_poly.pdbx_strand_id
1 'polypeptide(L)'
;MKKVLLILGVVLALAAGGIFVYISTIDWNQHKDKIAAQFNDITGKRVVFEGPVSFSLLPSPYLTATDIKVYNPEGEESDKPLATIKRLIANLALGPLLQGNFEVKMMSLQEPEVWFKVMPGGKLNWQTPLTEAQKSNLENVEISLDSVTLEKAKVNFEDEKHGINTHLDNLNGEVIAESVFGPYRIEGSYVKDKNPEGFAISLGQFSESFATSVNFVLNQPASQSYLRFDGTVLLKNDAVNGNIIVESKKFKEFFDSTLPNQELNANLNYPLALSLELDTNKTRINMSNIVVKFGSSAGAGNILIPLFENEFVIDGSQPDERREIEMAFNMTDLDLTPWVALLKEALTEQSKPEAVYAPQFDFDILADLKAIKTTYNGQNIRDFVLSADY
;
A
#
# COMPACT_ATOMS: atom_id res chain seq x y z
N MET A 1 -17.40 -61.58 -1.20
CA MET A 1 -17.38 -60.11 -1.24
C MET A 1 -16.40 -59.51 -0.21
N LYS A 2 -16.49 -59.80 1.10
CA LYS A 2 -15.60 -59.20 2.13
C LYS A 2 -14.11 -59.42 1.88
N LYS A 3 -13.68 -60.67 1.46
CA LYS A 3 -12.27 -60.95 1.13
C LYS A 3 -11.76 -60.23 -0.10
N VAL A 4 -12.59 -60.02 -1.12
CA VAL A 4 -12.25 -59.23 -2.33
C VAL A 4 -12.06 -57.79 -2.01
N LEU A 5 -12.94 -57.19 -1.18
CA LEU A 5 -12.83 -55.79 -0.69
C LEU A 5 -11.56 -55.61 0.16
N LEU A 6 -11.21 -56.61 1.00
CA LEU A 6 -10.00 -56.56 1.82
C LEU A 6 -8.72 -56.63 0.96
N ILE A 7 -8.70 -57.50 -0.05
CA ILE A 7 -7.57 -57.59 -1.00
C ILE A 7 -7.43 -56.30 -1.81
N LEU A 8 -8.57 -55.75 -2.29
CA LEU A 8 -8.58 -54.48 -3.00
C LEU A 8 -8.07 -53.31 -2.11
N GLY A 9 -8.48 -53.28 -0.86
CA GLY A 9 -7.98 -52.28 0.12
C GLY A 9 -6.48 -52.40 0.38
N VAL A 10 -5.96 -53.64 0.50
CA VAL A 10 -4.50 -53.86 0.67
C VAL A 10 -3.74 -53.42 -0.58
N VAL A 11 -4.25 -53.76 -1.78
CA VAL A 11 -3.58 -53.36 -3.04
C VAL A 11 -3.58 -51.82 -3.18
N LEU A 12 -4.68 -51.13 -2.87
CA LEU A 12 -4.75 -49.70 -2.88
C LEU A 12 -3.79 -49.07 -1.85
N ALA A 13 -3.73 -49.64 -0.64
CA ALA A 13 -2.80 -49.17 0.39
C ALA A 13 -1.33 -49.33 0.00
N LEU A 14 -0.99 -50.50 -0.65
CA LEU A 14 0.37 -50.73 -1.18
C LEU A 14 0.67 -49.82 -2.35
N ALA A 15 -0.24 -49.55 -3.26
CA ALA A 15 -0.08 -48.61 -4.35
C ALA A 15 0.11 -47.18 -3.84
N ALA A 16 -0.70 -46.73 -2.89
CA ALA A 16 -0.56 -45.43 -2.25
C ALA A 16 0.76 -45.30 -1.49
N GLY A 17 1.16 -46.36 -0.75
CA GLY A 17 2.48 -46.43 -0.08
C GLY A 17 3.64 -46.40 -1.05
N GLY A 18 3.53 -47.09 -2.18
CA GLY A 18 4.55 -47.08 -3.25
C GLY A 18 4.70 -45.70 -3.90
N ILE A 19 3.60 -44.99 -4.19
CA ILE A 19 3.58 -43.62 -4.70
C ILE A 19 4.22 -42.67 -3.68
N PHE A 20 3.87 -42.81 -2.41
CA PHE A 20 4.45 -42.02 -1.34
C PHE A 20 5.95 -42.17 -1.24
N VAL A 21 6.46 -43.43 -1.22
CA VAL A 21 7.88 -43.69 -1.19
C VAL A 21 8.57 -43.14 -2.44
N TYR A 22 8.00 -43.33 -3.63
CA TYR A 22 8.56 -42.82 -4.88
C TYR A 22 8.71 -41.28 -4.84
N ILE A 23 7.67 -40.56 -4.48
CA ILE A 23 7.69 -39.07 -4.39
C ILE A 23 8.68 -38.61 -3.32
N SER A 24 8.80 -39.34 -2.19
CA SER A 24 9.76 -39.03 -1.12
C SER A 24 11.22 -39.24 -1.52
N THR A 25 11.49 -40.02 -2.55
CA THR A 25 12.86 -40.28 -3.07
C THR A 25 13.27 -39.30 -4.16
N ILE A 26 12.36 -38.50 -4.68
CA ILE A 26 12.68 -37.49 -5.70
C ILE A 26 13.53 -36.38 -5.06
N ASP A 27 14.68 -36.14 -5.63
CA ASP A 27 15.49 -34.97 -5.29
C ASP A 27 14.97 -33.73 -6.00
N TRP A 28 14.10 -33.00 -5.28
CA TRP A 28 13.47 -31.79 -5.79
C TRP A 28 14.46 -30.66 -6.08
N ASN A 29 15.67 -30.69 -5.51
CA ASN A 29 16.71 -29.73 -5.82
C ASN A 29 17.16 -29.76 -7.27
N GLN A 30 17.06 -30.94 -7.93
CA GLN A 30 17.35 -31.06 -9.36
C GLN A 30 16.29 -30.41 -10.26
N HIS A 31 15.14 -30.06 -9.70
CA HIS A 31 14.04 -29.44 -10.43
C HIS A 31 13.90 -27.93 -10.19
N LYS A 32 14.80 -27.31 -9.38
CA LYS A 32 14.77 -25.87 -9.06
C LYS A 32 14.67 -24.99 -10.31
N ASP A 33 15.51 -25.27 -11.31
CA ASP A 33 15.56 -24.45 -12.54
C ASP A 33 14.25 -24.54 -13.33
N LYS A 34 13.59 -25.70 -13.33
CA LYS A 34 12.29 -25.85 -13.99
C LYS A 34 11.20 -25.08 -13.25
N ILE A 35 11.20 -25.13 -11.92
CA ILE A 35 10.26 -24.36 -11.08
C ILE A 35 10.50 -22.87 -11.28
N ALA A 36 11.76 -22.41 -11.28
CA ALA A 36 12.13 -21.03 -11.53
C ALA A 36 11.70 -20.55 -12.93
N ALA A 37 11.88 -21.39 -13.96
CA ALA A 37 11.45 -21.07 -15.31
C ALA A 37 9.92 -20.88 -15.41
N GLN A 38 9.12 -21.76 -14.80
CA GLN A 38 7.67 -21.64 -14.76
C GLN A 38 7.23 -20.34 -14.04
N PHE A 39 7.93 -19.98 -12.96
CA PHE A 39 7.66 -18.71 -12.28
C PHE A 39 7.95 -17.49 -13.16
N ASN A 40 9.08 -17.55 -13.89
CA ASN A 40 9.43 -16.50 -14.85
C ASN A 40 8.39 -16.36 -15.97
N ASP A 41 7.94 -17.48 -16.53
CA ASP A 41 6.96 -17.52 -17.60
C ASP A 41 5.60 -16.90 -17.17
N ILE A 42 5.23 -17.05 -15.89
CA ILE A 42 4.00 -16.51 -15.35
C ILE A 42 4.18 -15.04 -14.94
N THR A 43 5.23 -14.72 -14.20
CA THR A 43 5.38 -13.41 -13.52
C THR A 43 6.25 -12.41 -14.28
N GLY A 44 7.02 -12.86 -15.25
CA GLY A 44 8.08 -12.07 -15.89
C GLY A 44 9.25 -11.74 -14.97
N LYS A 45 9.34 -12.35 -13.78
CA LYS A 45 10.39 -12.13 -12.79
C LYS A 45 11.34 -13.31 -12.72
N ARG A 46 12.64 -13.04 -12.59
CA ARG A 46 13.65 -14.07 -12.44
C ARG A 46 13.73 -14.52 -10.97
N VAL A 47 13.41 -15.78 -10.72
CA VAL A 47 13.46 -16.38 -9.38
C VAL A 47 14.68 -17.27 -9.24
N VAL A 48 15.40 -17.18 -8.13
CA VAL A 48 16.56 -17.98 -7.78
C VAL A 48 16.34 -18.64 -6.42
N PHE A 49 16.46 -19.96 -6.37
CA PHE A 49 16.41 -20.75 -5.13
C PHE A 49 17.84 -21.04 -4.65
N GLU A 50 18.37 -20.26 -3.72
CA GLU A 50 19.70 -20.49 -3.15
C GLU A 50 19.69 -21.66 -2.15
N GLY A 51 18.63 -21.75 -1.36
CA GLY A 51 18.44 -22.80 -0.37
C GLY A 51 17.75 -24.07 -0.95
N PRO A 52 17.53 -25.11 -0.14
CA PRO A 52 16.89 -26.34 -0.56
C PRO A 52 15.42 -26.17 -0.93
N VAL A 53 14.99 -26.97 -1.90
CA VAL A 53 13.58 -27.21 -2.24
C VAL A 53 13.21 -28.63 -1.84
N SER A 54 12.11 -28.79 -1.12
CA SER A 54 11.61 -30.07 -0.68
C SER A 54 10.10 -30.17 -0.88
N PHE A 55 9.62 -31.37 -1.04
CA PHE A 55 8.20 -31.67 -1.18
C PHE A 55 7.80 -32.71 -0.15
N SER A 56 6.61 -32.54 0.46
CA SER A 56 6.00 -33.53 1.34
C SER A 56 4.57 -33.78 0.92
N LEU A 57 4.14 -35.05 1.00
CA LEU A 57 2.78 -35.46 0.62
C LEU A 57 1.84 -35.51 1.83
N LEU A 58 2.36 -35.71 3.03
CA LEU A 58 1.57 -35.89 4.25
C LEU A 58 1.84 -34.78 5.27
N PRO A 59 0.83 -34.31 6.04
CA PRO A 59 -0.60 -34.73 6.02
C PRO A 59 -1.38 -34.21 4.80
N SER A 60 -0.90 -33.20 4.11
CA SER A 60 -1.37 -32.64 2.84
C SER A 60 -0.16 -32.32 1.96
N PRO A 61 -0.30 -32.33 0.61
CA PRO A 61 0.81 -32.02 -0.26
C PRO A 61 1.30 -30.57 -0.06
N TYR A 62 2.59 -30.38 0.20
CA TYR A 62 3.18 -29.05 0.25
C TYR A 62 4.62 -29.04 -0.27
N LEU A 63 4.99 -27.92 -0.86
CA LEU A 63 6.36 -27.61 -1.28
C LEU A 63 6.94 -26.59 -0.32
N THR A 64 8.18 -26.79 0.08
CA THR A 64 8.96 -25.81 0.86
C THR A 64 10.19 -25.40 0.07
N ALA A 65 10.45 -24.10 0.01
CA ALA A 65 11.70 -23.57 -0.53
C ALA A 65 12.28 -22.55 0.46
N THR A 66 13.61 -22.44 0.50
CA THR A 66 14.29 -21.47 1.38
C THR A 66 15.26 -20.61 0.59
N ASP A 67 15.59 -19.46 1.16
CA ASP A 67 16.55 -18.49 0.62
C ASP A 67 16.27 -18.18 -0.86
N ILE A 68 15.09 -17.64 -1.09
CA ILE A 68 14.57 -17.33 -2.43
C ILE A 68 14.86 -15.86 -2.71
N LYS A 69 15.36 -15.58 -3.91
CA LYS A 69 15.54 -14.22 -4.41
C LYS A 69 14.73 -14.01 -5.69
N VAL A 70 14.04 -12.90 -5.75
CA VAL A 70 13.25 -12.46 -6.90
C VAL A 70 13.90 -11.23 -7.48
N TYR A 71 14.22 -11.26 -8.76
CA TYR A 71 14.86 -10.17 -9.49
C TYR A 71 13.95 -9.65 -10.59
N ASN A 72 14.14 -8.40 -10.95
CA ASN A 72 13.59 -7.88 -12.18
C ASN A 72 14.20 -8.57 -13.39
N PRO A 73 13.49 -8.65 -14.53
CA PRO A 73 14.11 -9.03 -15.79
C PRO A 73 15.22 -8.05 -16.17
N GLU A 74 15.95 -8.32 -17.25
CA GLU A 74 17.07 -7.50 -17.71
C GLU A 74 16.73 -6.01 -17.76
N GLY A 75 17.64 -5.18 -17.24
CA GLY A 75 17.51 -3.71 -17.17
C GLY A 75 18.23 -3.09 -15.97
N GLU A 76 17.98 -1.83 -15.73
CA GLU A 76 18.46 -1.15 -14.53
C GLU A 76 17.95 -1.87 -13.27
N GLU A 77 18.85 -2.08 -12.29
CA GLU A 77 18.59 -2.83 -11.04
C GLU A 77 18.34 -4.34 -11.18
N SER A 78 18.63 -4.95 -12.34
CA SER A 78 18.53 -6.42 -12.50
C SER A 78 19.48 -7.22 -11.59
N ASP A 79 20.52 -6.58 -11.05
CA ASP A 79 21.51 -7.19 -10.16
C ASP A 79 21.11 -7.15 -8.68
N LYS A 80 20.13 -6.30 -8.33
CA LYS A 80 19.59 -6.22 -6.97
C LYS A 80 18.28 -6.99 -6.89
N PRO A 81 18.06 -7.82 -5.85
CA PRO A 81 16.77 -8.48 -5.69
C PRO A 81 15.65 -7.45 -5.44
N LEU A 82 14.53 -7.61 -6.14
CA LEU A 82 13.28 -6.92 -5.82
C LEU A 82 12.68 -7.44 -4.50
N ALA A 83 12.85 -8.74 -4.26
CA ALA A 83 12.42 -9.36 -3.02
C ALA A 83 13.33 -10.52 -2.63
N THR A 84 13.45 -10.75 -1.33
CA THR A 84 14.02 -11.96 -0.75
C THR A 84 13.01 -12.63 0.15
N ILE A 85 13.00 -13.95 0.20
CA ILE A 85 12.07 -14.72 1.05
C ILE A 85 12.89 -15.80 1.74
N LYS A 86 12.93 -15.76 3.06
CA LYS A 86 13.71 -16.75 3.81
C LYS A 86 13.12 -18.14 3.71
N ARG A 87 11.80 -18.26 3.77
CA ARG A 87 11.11 -19.53 3.59
C ARG A 87 9.74 -19.34 2.95
N LEU A 88 9.44 -20.15 1.98
CA LEU A 88 8.14 -20.28 1.34
C LEU A 88 7.59 -21.68 1.62
N ILE A 89 6.32 -21.76 1.97
CA ILE A 89 5.56 -22.99 2.07
C ILE A 89 4.33 -22.84 1.16
N ALA A 90 4.19 -23.71 0.16
CA ALA A 90 3.07 -23.73 -0.76
C ALA A 90 2.28 -25.02 -0.57
N ASN A 91 1.05 -24.94 -0.09
CA ASN A 91 0.13 -26.04 0.04
C ASN A 91 -0.55 -26.30 -1.31
N LEU A 92 -0.51 -27.54 -1.77
CA LEU A 92 -1.03 -27.95 -3.07
C LEU A 92 -2.35 -28.69 -2.95
N ALA A 93 -3.20 -28.57 -3.98
CA ALA A 93 -4.41 -29.36 -4.09
C ALA A 93 -4.08 -30.79 -4.47
N LEU A 94 -4.56 -31.78 -3.67
CA LEU A 94 -4.28 -33.18 -3.91
C LEU A 94 -4.93 -33.70 -5.21
N GLY A 95 -6.15 -33.28 -5.51
CA GLY A 95 -6.89 -33.74 -6.69
C GLY A 95 -6.16 -33.41 -8.01
N PRO A 96 -5.87 -32.13 -8.29
CA PRO A 96 -5.05 -31.72 -9.44
C PRO A 96 -3.68 -32.37 -9.45
N LEU A 97 -3.00 -32.48 -8.31
CA LEU A 97 -1.68 -33.10 -8.20
C LEU A 97 -1.69 -34.57 -8.68
N LEU A 98 -2.73 -35.34 -8.36
CA LEU A 98 -2.88 -36.72 -8.85
C LEU A 98 -3.11 -36.81 -10.38
N GLN A 99 -3.50 -35.70 -11.00
CA GLN A 99 -3.66 -35.56 -12.45
C GLN A 99 -2.40 -34.98 -13.12
N GLY A 100 -1.34 -34.69 -12.33
CA GLY A 100 -0.09 -34.11 -12.81
C GLY A 100 -0.09 -32.58 -12.90
N ASN A 101 -1.13 -31.90 -12.34
CA ASN A 101 -1.27 -30.45 -12.33
C ASN A 101 -0.90 -29.90 -10.95
N PHE A 102 -0.18 -28.78 -10.92
CA PHE A 102 0.18 -28.08 -9.69
C PHE A 102 -0.80 -26.92 -9.46
N GLU A 103 -1.65 -27.05 -8.47
CA GLU A 103 -2.56 -26.00 -8.02
C GLU A 103 -2.19 -25.62 -6.59
N VAL A 104 -1.78 -24.37 -6.38
CA VAL A 104 -1.43 -23.83 -5.06
C VAL A 104 -2.71 -23.26 -4.42
N LYS A 105 -3.09 -23.78 -3.25
CA LYS A 105 -4.24 -23.29 -2.46
C LYS A 105 -3.85 -22.21 -1.48
N MET A 106 -2.81 -22.45 -0.72
CA MET A 106 -2.33 -21.52 0.30
C MET A 106 -0.82 -21.38 0.21
N MET A 107 -0.34 -20.19 0.49
CA MET A 107 1.08 -19.89 0.52
C MET A 107 1.45 -19.16 1.81
N SER A 108 2.51 -19.57 2.49
CA SER A 108 3.09 -18.82 3.61
C SER A 108 4.48 -18.35 3.23
N LEU A 109 4.70 -17.04 3.37
CA LEU A 109 5.98 -16.38 3.15
C LEU A 109 6.54 -15.94 4.51
N GLN A 110 7.64 -16.55 4.93
CA GLN A 110 8.30 -16.23 6.19
C GLN A 110 9.49 -15.30 5.96
N GLU A 111 9.52 -14.21 6.69
CA GLU A 111 10.53 -13.16 6.62
C GLU A 111 10.80 -12.69 5.17
N PRO A 112 9.73 -12.39 4.38
CA PRO A 112 9.95 -11.78 3.08
C PRO A 112 10.41 -10.33 3.27
N GLU A 113 11.37 -9.89 2.48
CA GLU A 113 11.80 -8.49 2.41
C GLU A 113 11.68 -8.00 0.98
N VAL A 114 11.00 -6.87 0.77
CA VAL A 114 10.70 -6.31 -0.55
C VAL A 114 11.22 -4.89 -0.64
N TRP A 115 11.80 -4.53 -1.79
CA TRP A 115 12.30 -3.19 -2.10
C TRP A 115 11.54 -2.57 -3.26
N PHE A 116 10.61 -1.68 -2.94
CA PHE A 116 9.88 -0.89 -3.91
C PHE A 116 10.59 0.44 -4.15
N LYS A 117 10.84 0.78 -5.41
CA LYS A 117 11.53 2.00 -5.78
C LYS A 117 10.84 2.72 -6.93
N VAL A 118 10.57 4.02 -6.73
CA VAL A 118 10.17 4.95 -7.78
C VAL A 118 11.40 5.72 -8.23
N MET A 119 11.81 5.55 -9.47
CA MET A 119 12.99 6.21 -10.04
C MET A 119 12.69 7.67 -10.39
N PRO A 120 13.70 8.54 -10.60
CA PRO A 120 13.52 9.97 -10.90
C PRO A 120 12.56 10.24 -12.07
N GLY A 121 12.54 9.35 -13.07
CA GLY A 121 11.63 9.41 -14.22
C GLY A 121 10.21 8.88 -13.97
N GLY A 122 9.85 8.55 -12.71
CA GLY A 122 8.55 7.95 -12.36
C GLY A 122 8.41 6.47 -12.71
N LYS A 123 9.46 5.81 -13.20
CA LYS A 123 9.47 4.37 -13.48
C LYS A 123 9.52 3.59 -12.17
N LEU A 124 8.70 2.54 -12.10
CA LEU A 124 8.58 1.68 -10.92
C LEU A 124 9.45 0.43 -11.07
N ASN A 125 10.29 0.11 -10.09
CA ASN A 125 11.16 -1.07 -10.17
C ASN A 125 10.38 -2.41 -10.11
N TRP A 126 9.15 -2.40 -9.63
CA TRP A 126 8.28 -3.61 -9.62
C TRP A 126 7.44 -3.77 -10.88
N GLN A 127 7.39 -2.76 -11.75
CA GLN A 127 6.64 -2.81 -12.99
C GLN A 127 7.40 -3.66 -14.03
N THR A 128 6.80 -4.76 -14.44
CA THR A 128 7.35 -5.62 -15.50
C THR A 128 6.43 -5.52 -16.69
N PRO A 129 6.92 -5.08 -17.85
CA PRO A 129 6.15 -5.19 -19.09
C PRO A 129 5.97 -6.68 -19.42
N LEU A 130 4.74 -7.17 -19.31
CA LEU A 130 4.40 -8.53 -19.72
C LEU A 130 4.32 -8.61 -21.23
N THR A 131 4.87 -9.69 -21.81
CA THR A 131 4.67 -10.01 -23.22
C THR A 131 3.22 -10.43 -23.46
N GLU A 132 2.75 -10.36 -24.72
CA GLU A 132 1.38 -10.80 -25.06
C GLU A 132 1.16 -12.28 -24.72
N ALA A 133 2.18 -13.12 -24.84
CA ALA A 133 2.12 -14.53 -24.44
C ALA A 133 1.94 -14.67 -22.91
N GLN A 134 2.62 -13.86 -22.12
CA GLN A 134 2.48 -13.86 -20.65
C GLN A 134 1.11 -13.34 -20.22
N LYS A 135 0.59 -12.31 -20.87
CA LYS A 135 -0.79 -11.83 -20.65
C LYS A 135 -1.82 -12.91 -20.93
N SER A 136 -1.72 -13.59 -22.07
CA SER A 136 -2.61 -14.69 -22.43
C SER A 136 -2.48 -15.87 -21.46
N ASN A 137 -1.28 -16.17 -20.97
CA ASN A 137 -1.10 -17.20 -19.96
C ASN A 137 -1.77 -16.82 -18.64
N LEU A 138 -1.64 -15.56 -18.20
CA LEU A 138 -2.30 -15.07 -16.98
C LEU A 138 -3.82 -15.12 -17.06
N GLU A 139 -4.41 -14.82 -18.23
CA GLU A 139 -5.84 -14.93 -18.47
C GLU A 139 -6.35 -16.38 -18.38
N ASN A 140 -5.50 -17.35 -18.71
CA ASN A 140 -5.84 -18.79 -18.73
C ASN A 140 -5.42 -19.53 -17.44
N VAL A 141 -4.66 -18.90 -16.55
CA VAL A 141 -4.28 -19.49 -15.26
C VAL A 141 -5.38 -19.19 -14.25
N GLU A 142 -6.19 -20.19 -13.94
CA GLU A 142 -7.03 -20.18 -12.73
C GLU A 142 -6.10 -20.28 -11.50
N ILE A 143 -5.49 -19.15 -11.11
CA ILE A 143 -4.80 -19.06 -9.82
C ILE A 143 -5.88 -18.80 -8.78
N SER A 144 -6.42 -19.86 -8.22
CA SER A 144 -7.18 -19.78 -6.97
C SER A 144 -6.19 -19.88 -5.82
N LEU A 145 -5.62 -18.77 -5.42
CA LEU A 145 -4.88 -18.66 -4.17
C LEU A 145 -5.90 -18.33 -3.07
N ASP A 146 -6.30 -19.34 -2.30
CA ASP A 146 -7.25 -19.14 -1.19
C ASP A 146 -6.68 -18.12 -0.19
N SER A 147 -5.37 -18.21 0.12
CA SER A 147 -4.68 -17.18 0.89
C SER A 147 -3.15 -17.19 0.73
N VAL A 148 -2.55 -16.02 0.89
CA VAL A 148 -1.11 -15.83 1.08
C VAL A 148 -0.87 -15.20 2.44
N THR A 149 -0.23 -15.93 3.35
CA THR A 149 0.15 -15.42 4.67
C THR A 149 1.54 -14.84 4.65
N LEU A 150 1.71 -13.65 5.19
CA LEU A 150 2.98 -12.96 5.39
C LEU A 150 3.35 -13.02 6.87
N GLU A 151 4.53 -13.51 7.19
CA GLU A 151 5.05 -13.58 8.57
C GLU A 151 6.34 -12.78 8.67
N LYS A 152 6.36 -11.75 9.53
CA LYS A 152 7.50 -10.86 9.77
C LYS A 152 8.10 -10.26 8.49
N ALA A 153 7.23 -9.85 7.57
CA ALA A 153 7.64 -9.21 6.34
C ALA A 153 8.26 -7.83 6.61
N LYS A 154 9.17 -7.43 5.73
CA LYS A 154 9.72 -6.08 5.66
C LYS A 154 9.41 -5.48 4.30
N VAL A 155 8.98 -4.23 4.30
CA VAL A 155 8.73 -3.47 3.08
C VAL A 155 9.56 -2.21 3.13
N ASN A 156 10.47 -2.06 2.18
CA ASN A 156 11.27 -0.87 1.98
C ASN A 156 10.69 -0.12 0.77
N PHE A 157 10.40 1.16 0.93
CA PHE A 157 9.87 2.02 -0.13
C PHE A 157 10.75 3.26 -0.28
N GLU A 158 11.24 3.48 -1.48
CA GLU A 158 12.06 4.63 -1.85
C GLU A 158 11.43 5.33 -3.06
N ASP A 159 11.07 6.60 -2.92
CA ASP A 159 10.66 7.47 -4.03
C ASP A 159 11.74 8.53 -4.25
N GLU A 160 12.62 8.28 -5.22
CA GLU A 160 13.70 9.20 -5.57
C GLU A 160 13.19 10.49 -6.20
N LYS A 161 12.00 10.47 -6.82
CA LYS A 161 11.40 11.65 -7.44
C LYS A 161 10.97 12.68 -6.39
N HIS A 162 10.44 12.21 -5.25
CA HIS A 162 9.92 13.08 -4.20
C HIS A 162 10.78 13.06 -2.92
N GLY A 163 11.90 12.32 -2.92
CA GLY A 163 12.79 12.24 -1.76
C GLY A 163 12.20 11.48 -0.56
N ILE A 164 11.24 10.57 -0.80
CA ILE A 164 10.59 9.80 0.26
C ILE A 164 11.35 8.49 0.45
N ASN A 165 11.72 8.18 1.69
CA ASN A 165 12.29 6.90 2.08
C ASN A 165 11.60 6.42 3.35
N THR A 166 10.93 5.28 3.29
CA THR A 166 10.20 4.71 4.43
C THR A 166 10.29 3.20 4.43
N HIS A 167 10.13 2.61 5.61
CA HIS A 167 10.11 1.16 5.76
C HIS A 167 9.05 0.73 6.76
N LEU A 168 8.53 -0.46 6.56
CA LEU A 168 7.64 -1.14 7.47
C LEU A 168 8.30 -2.44 7.91
N ASP A 169 8.43 -2.62 9.21
CA ASP A 169 9.00 -3.82 9.82
C ASP A 169 7.93 -4.70 10.46
N ASN A 170 8.27 -5.99 10.54
CA ASN A 170 7.43 -6.97 11.23
C ASN A 170 5.97 -6.96 10.77
N LEU A 171 5.77 -6.81 9.45
CA LEU A 171 4.46 -6.88 8.84
C LEU A 171 3.99 -8.34 8.85
N ASN A 172 2.84 -8.57 9.46
CA ASN A 172 2.16 -9.84 9.47
C ASN A 172 0.77 -9.63 8.87
N GLY A 173 0.37 -10.51 7.97
CA GLY A 173 -0.91 -10.32 7.31
C GLY A 173 -1.30 -11.48 6.42
N GLU A 174 -2.49 -11.37 5.87
CA GLU A 174 -3.07 -12.31 4.93
C GLU A 174 -3.57 -11.57 3.70
N VAL A 175 -3.28 -12.12 2.55
CA VAL A 175 -3.79 -11.68 1.25
C VAL A 175 -4.67 -12.77 0.69
N ILE A 176 -5.92 -12.45 0.42
CA ILE A 176 -6.89 -13.33 -0.25
C ILE A 176 -7.14 -12.75 -1.63
N ALA A 177 -7.03 -13.58 -2.67
CA ALA A 177 -7.26 -13.18 -4.05
C ALA A 177 -8.13 -14.25 -4.73
N GLU A 178 -9.31 -13.86 -5.21
CA GLU A 178 -10.20 -14.77 -5.92
C GLU A 178 -9.73 -15.04 -7.36
N SER A 179 -9.01 -14.08 -7.94
CA SER A 179 -8.37 -14.21 -9.25
C SER A 179 -7.17 -13.28 -9.38
N VAL A 180 -6.41 -13.39 -10.49
CA VAL A 180 -5.30 -12.48 -10.82
C VAL A 180 -5.76 -11.02 -10.97
N PHE A 181 -7.03 -10.81 -11.31
CA PHE A 181 -7.62 -9.48 -11.48
C PHE A 181 -8.44 -9.02 -10.27
N GLY A 182 -8.38 -9.75 -9.17
CA GLY A 182 -9.15 -9.50 -7.95
C GLY A 182 -10.53 -10.19 -7.94
N PRO A 183 -11.38 -9.89 -6.97
CA PRO A 183 -11.12 -8.95 -5.89
C PRO A 183 -10.01 -9.38 -4.94
N TYR A 184 -9.39 -8.41 -4.25
CA TYR A 184 -8.36 -8.69 -3.25
C TYR A 184 -8.81 -8.21 -1.89
N ARG A 185 -8.48 -8.99 -0.85
CA ARG A 185 -8.57 -8.58 0.54
C ARG A 185 -7.21 -8.76 1.20
N ILE A 186 -6.73 -7.72 1.84
CA ILE A 186 -5.43 -7.69 2.50
C ILE A 186 -5.70 -7.19 3.93
N GLU A 187 -5.38 -7.98 4.92
CA GLU A 187 -5.52 -7.60 6.32
C GLU A 187 -4.21 -7.90 7.04
N GLY A 188 -3.84 -7.02 7.96
CA GLY A 188 -2.58 -7.24 8.66
C GLY A 188 -2.27 -6.21 9.72
N SER A 189 -1.06 -6.36 10.25
CA SER A 189 -0.47 -5.44 11.21
C SER A 189 1.03 -5.30 10.94
N TYR A 190 1.57 -4.18 11.32
CA TYR A 190 3.01 -3.91 11.29
C TYR A 190 3.43 -3.16 12.55
N VAL A 191 4.72 -3.02 12.76
CA VAL A 191 5.26 -2.26 13.89
C VAL A 191 5.97 -1.02 13.35
N LYS A 192 5.52 0.16 13.78
CA LYS A 192 6.18 1.43 13.52
C LYS A 192 6.52 2.10 14.84
N ASP A 193 7.79 2.48 15.03
CA ASP A 193 8.29 3.11 16.26
C ASP A 193 7.90 2.36 17.55
N LYS A 194 7.97 1.01 17.51
CA LYS A 194 7.59 0.08 18.56
C LYS A 194 6.08 0.00 18.86
N ASN A 195 5.25 0.68 18.10
CA ASN A 195 3.80 0.65 18.22
C ASN A 195 3.20 -0.30 17.17
N PRO A 196 2.33 -1.23 17.56
CA PRO A 196 1.61 -2.05 16.59
C PRO A 196 0.51 -1.21 15.92
N GLU A 197 0.44 -1.28 14.60
CA GLU A 197 -0.59 -0.65 13.77
C GLU A 197 -1.27 -1.72 12.94
N GLY A 198 -2.59 -1.62 12.79
CA GLY A 198 -3.40 -2.55 12.01
C GLY A 198 -3.94 -1.90 10.75
N PHE A 199 -4.02 -2.66 9.66
CA PHE A 199 -4.62 -2.19 8.41
C PHE A 199 -5.48 -3.26 7.75
N ALA A 200 -6.44 -2.79 6.95
CA ALA A 200 -7.22 -3.61 6.05
C ALA A 200 -7.42 -2.88 4.72
N ILE A 201 -7.24 -3.60 3.62
CA ILE A 201 -7.43 -3.10 2.25
C ILE A 201 -8.33 -4.07 1.53
N SER A 202 -9.42 -3.58 0.93
CA SER A 202 -10.22 -4.34 -0.01
C SER A 202 -10.19 -3.65 -1.36
N LEU A 203 -9.81 -4.40 -2.38
CA LEU A 203 -9.84 -3.95 -3.77
C LEU A 203 -10.92 -4.76 -4.50
N GLY A 204 -11.73 -4.09 -5.27
CA GLY A 204 -12.67 -4.74 -6.18
C GLY A 204 -11.95 -5.41 -7.36
N GLN A 205 -12.73 -6.01 -8.24
CA GLN A 205 -12.18 -6.51 -9.50
C GLN A 205 -11.73 -5.32 -10.38
N PHE A 206 -10.54 -5.43 -10.99
CA PHE A 206 -10.08 -4.44 -11.93
C PHE A 206 -10.88 -4.52 -13.24
N SER A 207 -11.39 -3.37 -13.70
CA SER A 207 -12.02 -3.25 -15.00
C SER A 207 -10.98 -3.17 -16.13
N GLU A 208 -11.40 -3.29 -17.38
CA GLU A 208 -10.54 -3.09 -18.57
C GLU A 208 -9.89 -1.69 -18.60
N SER A 209 -10.51 -0.71 -17.96
CA SER A 209 -9.97 0.65 -17.80
C SER A 209 -9.01 0.78 -16.59
N PHE A 210 -8.69 -0.33 -15.90
CA PHE A 210 -7.94 -0.35 -14.65
C PHE A 210 -8.57 0.50 -13.55
N ALA A 211 -9.90 0.58 -13.54
CA ALA A 211 -10.65 1.15 -12.43
C ALA A 211 -11.02 0.04 -11.43
N THR A 212 -10.88 0.34 -10.14
CA THR A 212 -11.28 -0.57 -9.08
C THR A 212 -11.83 0.20 -7.88
N SER A 213 -12.78 -0.40 -7.16
CA SER A 213 -13.19 0.10 -5.85
C SER A 213 -12.08 -0.18 -4.82
N VAL A 214 -11.90 0.75 -3.89
CA VAL A 214 -10.91 0.65 -2.81
C VAL A 214 -11.60 0.96 -1.49
N ASN A 215 -11.48 0.07 -0.52
CA ASN A 215 -11.73 0.33 0.87
C ASN A 215 -10.40 0.17 1.62
N PHE A 216 -9.97 1.19 2.32
CA PHE A 216 -8.75 1.20 3.13
C PHE A 216 -9.08 1.60 4.56
N VAL A 217 -8.55 0.87 5.52
CA VAL A 217 -8.68 1.15 6.95
C VAL A 217 -7.31 1.08 7.59
N LEU A 218 -6.97 2.08 8.39
CA LEU A 218 -5.79 2.12 9.23
C LEU A 218 -6.21 2.34 10.68
N ASN A 219 -5.73 1.51 11.59
CA ASN A 219 -5.94 1.63 13.03
C ASN A 219 -4.60 1.82 13.73
N GLN A 220 -4.48 2.89 14.49
CA GLN A 220 -3.29 3.22 15.28
C GLN A 220 -3.66 3.31 16.76
N PRO A 221 -3.48 2.20 17.52
CA PRO A 221 -3.89 2.15 18.93
C PRO A 221 -3.16 3.14 19.82
N ALA A 222 -1.90 3.47 19.56
CA ALA A 222 -1.10 4.39 20.37
C ALA A 222 -1.69 5.82 20.40
N SER A 223 -2.07 6.33 19.23
CA SER A 223 -2.74 7.64 19.07
C SER A 223 -4.26 7.56 19.24
N GLN A 224 -4.81 6.34 19.40
CA GLN A 224 -6.26 6.07 19.36
C GLN A 224 -6.90 6.65 18.11
N SER A 225 -6.28 6.35 16.96
CA SER A 225 -6.66 6.90 15.67
C SER A 225 -7.18 5.84 14.72
N TYR A 226 -8.08 6.30 13.88
CA TYR A 226 -8.72 5.53 12.82
C TYR A 226 -8.76 6.39 11.56
N LEU A 227 -8.29 5.83 10.45
CA LEU A 227 -8.43 6.42 9.13
C LEU A 227 -9.15 5.43 8.23
N ARG A 228 -10.13 5.91 7.49
CA ARG A 228 -10.86 5.12 6.49
C ARG A 228 -10.97 5.91 5.18
N PHE A 229 -10.75 5.21 4.10
CA PHE A 229 -11.03 5.65 2.75
C PHE A 229 -11.97 4.65 2.09
N ASP A 230 -13.05 5.13 1.48
CA ASP A 230 -13.96 4.37 0.64
C ASP A 230 -14.12 5.08 -0.69
N GLY A 231 -13.70 4.45 -1.78
CA GLY A 231 -13.74 5.13 -3.07
C GLY A 231 -13.40 4.25 -4.26
N THR A 232 -13.00 4.91 -5.32
CA THR A 232 -12.59 4.30 -6.59
C THR A 232 -11.28 4.91 -7.05
N VAL A 233 -10.37 4.08 -7.54
CA VAL A 233 -9.11 4.47 -8.16
C VAL A 233 -9.17 4.14 -9.65
N LEU A 234 -8.81 5.11 -10.50
CA LEU A 234 -8.72 4.98 -11.96
C LEU A 234 -7.26 5.15 -12.37
N LEU A 235 -6.53 4.05 -12.45
CA LEU A 235 -5.07 4.07 -12.67
C LEU A 235 -4.65 4.73 -14.00
N LYS A 236 -5.44 4.61 -15.06
CA LYS A 236 -5.13 5.26 -16.35
C LYS A 236 -5.19 6.78 -16.32
N ASN A 237 -6.02 7.33 -15.44
CA ASN A 237 -6.28 8.77 -15.37
C ASN A 237 -5.60 9.43 -14.16
N ASP A 238 -4.84 8.65 -13.37
CA ASP A 238 -4.28 9.08 -12.08
C ASP A 238 -5.35 9.75 -11.20
N ALA A 239 -6.57 9.17 -11.22
CA ALA A 239 -7.71 9.74 -10.54
C ALA A 239 -8.13 8.87 -9.34
N VAL A 240 -8.48 9.54 -8.25
CA VAL A 240 -9.00 8.92 -7.02
C VAL A 240 -10.22 9.70 -6.57
N ASN A 241 -11.34 9.00 -6.39
CA ASN A 241 -12.59 9.59 -5.91
C ASN A 241 -13.09 8.79 -4.72
N GLY A 242 -13.52 9.46 -3.66
CA GLY A 242 -14.07 8.74 -2.50
C GLY A 242 -14.20 9.59 -1.26
N ASN A 243 -14.56 8.93 -0.18
CA ASN A 243 -14.77 9.55 1.13
C ASN A 243 -13.60 9.20 2.04
N ILE A 244 -13.11 10.18 2.76
CA ILE A 244 -12.10 10.04 3.80
C ILE A 244 -12.73 10.36 5.15
N ILE A 245 -12.49 9.51 6.14
CA ILE A 245 -12.84 9.73 7.54
C ILE A 245 -11.58 9.54 8.37
N VAL A 246 -11.27 10.51 9.21
CA VAL A 246 -10.16 10.44 10.17
C VAL A 246 -10.69 10.81 11.55
N GLU A 247 -10.43 9.93 12.51
CA GLU A 247 -10.65 10.20 13.92
C GLU A 247 -9.35 9.94 14.69
N SER A 248 -8.96 10.84 15.56
CA SER A 248 -7.77 10.72 16.39
C SER A 248 -8.01 11.34 17.76
N LYS A 249 -7.56 10.70 18.83
CA LYS A 249 -7.52 11.34 20.15
C LYS A 249 -6.28 12.21 20.34
N LYS A 250 -5.22 11.91 19.62
CA LYS A 250 -3.91 12.55 19.74
C LYS A 250 -3.36 12.85 18.33
N PHE A 251 -3.76 13.98 17.79
CA PHE A 251 -3.48 14.35 16.41
C PHE A 251 -1.97 14.34 16.08
N LYS A 252 -1.14 14.90 16.94
CA LYS A 252 0.31 14.91 16.70
C LYS A 252 0.87 13.49 16.53
N GLU A 253 0.56 12.58 17.46
CA GLU A 253 1.04 11.20 17.39
C GLU A 253 0.53 10.49 16.12
N PHE A 254 -0.72 10.76 15.71
CA PHE A 254 -1.28 10.24 14.46
C PHE A 254 -0.54 10.79 13.24
N PHE A 255 -0.30 12.10 13.19
CA PHE A 255 0.35 12.78 12.07
C PHE A 255 1.79 12.27 11.90
N ASP A 256 2.59 12.30 12.98
CA ASP A 256 4.00 11.89 12.96
C ASP A 256 4.15 10.41 12.58
N SER A 257 3.21 9.54 12.96
CA SER A 257 3.25 8.13 12.57
C SER A 257 2.73 7.89 11.15
N THR A 258 1.87 8.74 10.61
CA THR A 258 1.27 8.52 9.28
C THR A 258 2.13 9.09 8.16
N LEU A 259 2.70 10.28 8.35
CA LEU A 259 3.49 10.96 7.32
C LEU A 259 5.00 10.74 7.55
N PRO A 260 5.67 10.05 6.64
CA PRO A 260 7.11 9.82 6.76
C PRO A 260 7.90 11.13 6.65
N ASN A 261 8.94 11.24 7.46
CA ASN A 261 9.88 12.37 7.49
C ASN A 261 9.26 13.75 7.81
N GLN A 262 8.05 13.77 8.37
CA GLN A 262 7.42 15.00 8.84
C GLN A 262 7.03 14.84 10.30
N GLU A 263 7.63 15.61 11.17
CA GLU A 263 7.31 15.67 12.59
C GLU A 263 6.77 17.06 12.92
N LEU A 264 5.63 17.10 13.59
CA LEU A 264 5.11 18.35 14.14
C LEU A 264 5.81 18.66 15.46
N ASN A 265 6.58 19.76 15.53
CA ASN A 265 7.22 20.18 16.77
C ASN A 265 6.25 20.85 17.75
N ALA A 266 5.14 21.43 17.29
CA ALA A 266 4.13 22.02 18.14
C ALA A 266 3.39 20.97 18.96
N ASN A 267 2.99 21.31 20.20
CA ASN A 267 2.16 20.43 21.02
C ASN A 267 0.70 20.49 20.55
N LEU A 268 0.38 19.68 19.52
CA LEU A 268 -0.92 19.60 18.87
C LEU A 268 -1.71 18.34 19.23
N ASN A 269 -1.52 17.81 20.41
CA ASN A 269 -2.25 16.62 20.88
C ASN A 269 -3.72 16.91 21.20
N TYR A 270 -4.41 17.52 20.22
CA TYR A 270 -5.86 17.72 20.27
C TYR A 270 -6.59 16.55 19.59
N PRO A 271 -7.82 16.26 20.01
CA PRO A 271 -8.65 15.33 19.25
C PRO A 271 -9.02 15.92 17.89
N LEU A 272 -8.94 15.07 16.85
CA LEU A 272 -9.37 15.36 15.49
C LEU A 272 -10.54 14.45 15.11
N ALA A 273 -11.58 15.01 14.50
CA ALA A 273 -12.54 14.29 13.69
C ALA A 273 -12.69 15.03 12.35
N LEU A 274 -12.43 14.34 11.26
CA LEU A 274 -12.44 14.88 9.90
C LEU A 274 -13.21 13.94 9.00
N SER A 275 -14.11 14.48 8.20
CA SER A 275 -14.68 13.76 7.06
C SER A 275 -14.65 14.67 5.84
N LEU A 276 -14.41 14.10 4.66
CA LEU A 276 -14.42 14.85 3.40
C LEU A 276 -14.67 13.91 2.21
N GLU A 277 -15.10 14.50 1.12
CA GLU A 277 -15.12 13.89 -0.21
C GLU A 277 -13.90 14.35 -0.99
N LEU A 278 -13.13 13.36 -1.51
CA LEU A 278 -11.95 13.58 -2.32
C LEU A 278 -12.28 13.30 -3.79
N ASP A 279 -11.93 14.22 -4.68
CA ASP A 279 -11.95 14.06 -6.14
C ASP A 279 -10.62 14.55 -6.69
N THR A 280 -9.80 13.62 -7.17
CA THR A 280 -8.49 13.95 -7.76
C THR A 280 -8.40 13.49 -9.19
N ASN A 281 -7.64 14.23 -9.97
CA ASN A 281 -7.16 13.84 -11.29
C ASN A 281 -5.80 14.49 -11.55
N LYS A 282 -5.28 14.37 -12.77
CA LYS A 282 -3.97 14.93 -13.14
C LYS A 282 -3.86 16.45 -12.99
N THR A 283 -4.97 17.17 -12.98
CA THR A 283 -4.98 18.64 -12.99
C THR A 283 -5.40 19.28 -11.67
N ARG A 284 -6.03 18.52 -10.75
CA ARG A 284 -6.52 19.07 -9.49
C ARG A 284 -6.72 18.03 -8.40
N ILE A 285 -6.65 18.49 -7.16
CA ILE A 285 -7.17 17.82 -5.96
C ILE A 285 -8.32 18.68 -5.45
N ASN A 286 -9.52 18.13 -5.45
CA ASN A 286 -10.70 18.78 -4.88
C ASN A 286 -11.13 18.02 -3.62
N MET A 287 -11.13 18.70 -2.49
CA MET A 287 -11.65 18.21 -1.22
C MET A 287 -12.91 19.01 -0.89
N SER A 288 -14.05 18.35 -0.99
CA SER A 288 -15.36 18.96 -0.77
C SER A 288 -16.08 18.32 0.42
N ASN A 289 -17.16 18.96 0.87
CA ASN A 289 -17.96 18.50 2.02
C ASN A 289 -17.10 18.23 3.27
N ILE A 290 -16.03 19.02 3.44
CA ILE A 290 -15.15 18.88 4.60
C ILE A 290 -15.97 19.25 5.85
N VAL A 291 -16.02 18.32 6.80
CA VAL A 291 -16.50 18.58 8.16
C VAL A 291 -15.35 18.29 9.10
N VAL A 292 -14.94 19.29 9.85
CA VAL A 292 -13.77 19.19 10.73
C VAL A 292 -14.12 19.60 12.16
N LYS A 293 -13.60 18.82 13.11
CA LYS A 293 -13.54 19.15 14.53
C LYS A 293 -12.13 18.91 15.02
N PHE A 294 -11.45 19.96 15.46
CA PHE A 294 -10.08 19.91 15.96
C PHE A 294 -9.97 20.63 17.29
N GLY A 295 -9.81 19.88 18.38
CA GLY A 295 -9.91 20.41 19.72
C GLY A 295 -11.28 21.03 19.97
N SER A 296 -11.30 22.34 20.23
CA SER A 296 -12.51 23.16 20.41
C SER A 296 -13.00 23.80 19.10
N SER A 297 -12.25 23.71 18.02
CA SER A 297 -12.66 24.23 16.70
C SER A 297 -13.59 23.25 16.00
N ALA A 298 -14.64 23.76 15.35
CA ALA A 298 -15.56 22.98 14.53
C ALA A 298 -16.10 23.80 13.35
N GLY A 299 -16.20 23.18 12.18
CA GLY A 299 -16.72 23.84 10.99
C GLY A 299 -16.77 22.94 9.78
N ALA A 300 -17.10 23.55 8.64
CA ALA A 300 -17.15 22.87 7.36
C ALA A 300 -16.56 23.77 6.25
N GLY A 301 -16.07 23.15 5.20
CA GLY A 301 -15.45 23.89 4.10
C GLY A 301 -15.10 23.02 2.90
N ASN A 302 -14.33 23.63 2.00
CA ASN A 302 -13.82 22.99 0.79
C ASN A 302 -12.39 23.50 0.53
N ILE A 303 -11.57 22.67 -0.14
CA ILE A 303 -10.23 23.03 -0.60
C ILE A 303 -10.08 22.54 -2.04
N LEU A 304 -9.58 23.41 -2.91
CA LEU A 304 -9.20 23.10 -4.28
C LEU A 304 -7.72 23.39 -4.46
N ILE A 305 -6.94 22.38 -4.88
CA ILE A 305 -5.51 22.49 -5.15
C ILE A 305 -5.31 22.17 -6.64
N PRO A 306 -4.90 23.12 -7.48
CA PRO A 306 -4.53 22.85 -8.86
C PRO A 306 -3.22 22.08 -8.94
N LEU A 307 -3.18 21.04 -9.79
CA LEU A 307 -1.98 20.27 -10.12
C LEU A 307 -1.56 20.62 -11.55
N PHE A 308 -0.28 20.51 -11.87
CA PHE A 308 0.19 20.64 -13.25
C PHE A 308 0.62 19.29 -13.80
N GLU A 309 0.21 18.99 -15.01
CA GLU A 309 1.00 18.08 -15.84
C GLU A 309 2.38 18.73 -16.03
N ASN A 310 3.45 17.98 -15.80
CA ASN A 310 4.82 18.42 -16.09
C ASN A 310 4.96 18.63 -17.60
N GLU A 311 4.49 19.73 -18.15
CA GLU A 311 5.01 20.23 -19.40
C GLU A 311 6.39 20.79 -19.10
N PHE A 312 7.41 20.01 -19.43
CA PHE A 312 8.75 20.51 -19.62
C PHE A 312 8.67 21.55 -20.74
N VAL A 313 8.56 22.81 -20.38
CA VAL A 313 8.73 23.92 -21.33
C VAL A 313 10.20 23.97 -21.68
N ILE A 314 10.54 23.46 -22.88
CA ILE A 314 11.90 23.33 -23.42
C ILE A 314 12.54 24.71 -23.70
N ASP A 315 11.80 25.80 -23.60
CA ASP A 315 12.28 27.14 -24.01
C ASP A 315 12.62 28.09 -22.86
N GLY A 316 12.51 27.67 -21.60
CA GLY A 316 12.86 28.49 -20.44
C GLY A 316 11.88 29.61 -20.11
N SER A 317 10.71 29.68 -20.75
CA SER A 317 9.60 30.53 -20.34
C SER A 317 8.86 29.84 -19.18
N GLN A 318 8.89 30.44 -18.00
CA GLN A 318 7.99 30.02 -16.92
C GLN A 318 6.55 30.34 -17.33
N PRO A 319 5.58 29.44 -17.08
CA PRO A 319 4.19 29.82 -17.24
C PRO A 319 3.90 31.00 -16.26
N ASP A 320 3.40 32.10 -16.81
CA ASP A 320 3.11 33.33 -16.08
C ASP A 320 1.86 33.21 -15.19
N GLU A 321 1.28 32.00 -15.10
CA GLU A 321 0.11 31.70 -14.28
C GLU A 321 0.56 31.07 -12.94
N ARG A 322 0.51 31.89 -11.90
CA ARG A 322 0.66 31.42 -10.52
C ARG A 322 -0.52 30.50 -10.16
N ARG A 323 -0.22 29.51 -9.36
CA ARG A 323 -1.20 28.51 -8.91
C ARG A 323 -1.94 29.03 -7.71
N GLU A 324 -3.24 28.98 -7.74
CA GLU A 324 -4.07 29.46 -6.63
C GLU A 324 -4.71 28.28 -5.90
N ILE A 325 -4.35 28.09 -4.64
CA ILE A 325 -5.06 27.16 -3.74
C ILE A 325 -6.27 27.90 -3.19
N GLU A 326 -7.44 27.43 -3.52
CA GLU A 326 -8.68 27.99 -3.01
C GLU A 326 -9.12 27.26 -1.73
N MET A 327 -9.39 27.98 -0.67
CA MET A 327 -9.91 27.45 0.59
C MET A 327 -11.07 28.28 1.09
N ALA A 328 -12.19 27.64 1.39
CA ALA A 328 -13.36 28.30 1.94
C ALA A 328 -13.88 27.51 3.15
N PHE A 329 -13.92 28.13 4.32
CA PHE A 329 -14.40 27.52 5.56
C PHE A 329 -15.39 28.40 6.31
N ASN A 330 -16.46 27.74 6.80
CA ASN A 330 -17.43 28.33 7.73
C ASN A 330 -17.31 27.56 9.05
N MET A 331 -16.78 28.25 10.06
CA MET A 331 -16.54 27.67 11.38
C MET A 331 -17.70 28.10 12.33
N THR A 332 -18.24 27.15 13.06
CA THR A 332 -19.15 27.46 14.19
C THR A 332 -18.34 27.93 15.39
N ASP A 333 -17.26 27.28 15.68
CA ASP A 333 -16.29 27.60 16.72
C ASP A 333 -14.88 27.56 16.14
N LEU A 334 -14.06 28.55 16.41
CA LEU A 334 -12.67 28.62 15.98
C LEU A 334 -11.76 28.98 17.17
N ASP A 335 -10.95 28.05 17.61
CA ASP A 335 -9.84 28.33 18.53
C ASP A 335 -8.56 28.56 17.73
N LEU A 336 -8.08 29.79 17.72
CA LEU A 336 -6.86 30.18 17.01
C LEU A 336 -5.57 29.69 17.69
N THR A 337 -5.64 29.25 18.94
CA THR A 337 -4.45 28.89 19.73
C THR A 337 -3.58 27.82 19.04
N PRO A 338 -4.10 26.67 18.59
CA PRO A 338 -3.31 25.66 17.90
C PRO A 338 -2.80 26.12 16.52
N TRP A 339 -3.60 26.90 15.80
CA TRP A 339 -3.26 27.40 14.47
C TRP A 339 -2.13 28.42 14.50
N VAL A 340 -2.14 29.34 15.48
CA VAL A 340 -1.04 30.30 15.68
C VAL A 340 0.24 29.59 16.10
N ALA A 341 0.15 28.49 16.84
CA ALA A 341 1.31 27.67 17.18
C ALA A 341 1.95 27.04 15.92
N LEU A 342 1.13 26.43 15.06
CA LEU A 342 1.58 25.88 13.77
C LEU A 342 2.20 26.93 12.87
N LEU A 343 1.57 28.10 12.73
CA LEU A 343 2.08 29.18 11.90
C LEU A 343 3.44 29.70 12.39
N LYS A 344 3.58 29.87 13.69
CA LYS A 344 4.88 30.27 14.29
C LYS A 344 5.97 29.25 14.02
N GLU A 345 5.65 27.98 14.08
CA GLU A 345 6.59 26.91 13.79
C GLU A 345 7.04 26.94 12.32
N ALA A 346 6.09 27.00 11.39
CA ALA A 346 6.38 27.07 9.95
C ALA A 346 7.27 28.29 9.61
N LEU A 347 7.01 29.46 10.20
CA LEU A 347 7.82 30.66 10.02
C LEU A 347 9.23 30.54 10.64
N THR A 348 9.38 29.73 11.70
CA THR A 348 10.68 29.53 12.37
C THR A 348 11.55 28.54 11.60
N GLU A 349 10.97 27.54 10.97
CA GLU A 349 11.70 26.58 10.13
C GLU A 349 12.24 27.20 8.85
N GLN A 350 11.51 28.11 8.21
CA GLN A 350 11.97 28.86 7.04
C GLN A 350 13.20 29.75 7.34
N SER A 351 13.43 30.07 8.60
CA SER A 351 14.59 30.89 9.01
C SER A 351 15.87 30.10 9.30
N LYS A 352 15.87 28.76 9.16
CA LYS A 352 17.08 27.94 9.31
C LYS A 352 17.88 27.91 7.99
N PRO A 353 19.17 28.24 8.00
CA PRO A 353 20.00 28.33 6.77
C PRO A 353 20.32 26.99 6.11
N GLU A 354 19.87 25.86 6.64
CA GLU A 354 20.13 24.49 6.13
C GLU A 354 18.90 23.79 5.53
N ALA A 355 17.80 24.47 5.34
CA ALA A 355 16.65 23.92 4.62
C ALA A 355 16.91 23.87 3.10
N VAL A 356 17.81 22.98 2.70
CA VAL A 356 18.20 22.77 1.29
C VAL A 356 17.18 21.88 0.60
N TYR A 357 16.02 22.06 0.45
CA TYR A 357 14.89 21.41 -0.23
C TYR A 357 13.60 21.43 0.61
N ALA A 358 13.13 22.62 0.99
CA ALA A 358 11.69 22.79 0.95
C ALA A 358 11.32 22.88 -0.55
N PRO A 359 10.41 22.06 -1.10
CA PRO A 359 9.88 22.32 -2.42
C PRO A 359 9.32 23.76 -2.39
N GLN A 360 9.90 24.66 -3.19
CA GLN A 360 9.31 25.98 -3.40
C GLN A 360 8.03 25.73 -4.18
N PHE A 361 6.94 25.58 -3.44
CA PHE A 361 5.62 25.61 -4.06
C PHE A 361 5.30 27.08 -4.33
N ASP A 362 5.42 27.51 -5.58
CA ASP A 362 4.86 28.77 -6.06
C ASP A 362 3.33 28.64 -6.13
N PHE A 363 2.68 28.76 -4.99
CA PHE A 363 1.23 28.79 -4.90
C PHE A 363 0.79 30.15 -4.39
N ASP A 364 -0.16 30.76 -5.06
CA ASP A 364 -1.01 31.76 -4.46
C ASP A 364 -2.08 31.08 -3.60
N ILE A 365 -2.52 31.71 -2.53
CA ILE A 365 -3.54 31.16 -1.63
C ILE A 365 -4.69 32.14 -1.55
N LEU A 366 -5.86 31.71 -2.05
CA LEU A 366 -7.12 32.42 -1.83
C LEU A 366 -7.88 31.73 -0.67
N ALA A 367 -7.94 32.39 0.47
CA ALA A 367 -8.59 31.84 1.66
C ALA A 367 -9.76 32.73 2.11
N ASP A 368 -10.93 32.14 2.29
CA ASP A 368 -12.12 32.75 2.93
C ASP A 368 -12.49 31.93 4.17
N LEU A 369 -12.24 32.48 5.34
CA LEU A 369 -12.53 31.85 6.63
C LEU A 369 -13.47 32.74 7.44
N LYS A 370 -14.67 32.25 7.69
CA LYS A 370 -15.69 32.90 8.53
C LYS A 370 -15.91 32.08 9.78
N ALA A 371 -16.00 32.73 10.94
CA ALA A 371 -16.28 32.06 12.19
C ALA A 371 -17.35 32.80 13.01
N ILE A 372 -18.34 32.03 13.52
CA ILE A 372 -19.40 32.56 14.38
C ILE A 372 -18.82 32.92 15.75
N LYS A 373 -17.99 32.07 16.30
CA LYS A 373 -17.32 32.27 17.58
C LYS A 373 -15.84 32.01 17.44
N THR A 374 -15.00 32.93 17.82
CA THR A 374 -13.55 32.81 17.79
C THR A 374 -12.94 33.03 19.16
N THR A 375 -11.97 32.20 19.50
CA THR A 375 -11.21 32.32 20.75
C THR A 375 -9.69 32.26 20.46
N TYR A 376 -8.92 32.95 21.28
CA TYR A 376 -7.47 32.85 21.32
C TYR A 376 -6.99 32.89 22.77
N ASN A 377 -6.22 31.86 23.17
CA ASN A 377 -5.84 31.70 24.59
C ASN A 377 -7.02 31.81 25.58
N GLY A 378 -8.16 31.26 25.21
CA GLY A 378 -9.36 31.28 26.03
C GLY A 378 -10.13 32.61 26.04
N GLN A 379 -9.66 33.65 25.35
CA GLN A 379 -10.34 34.94 25.21
C GLN A 379 -11.21 35.00 23.95
N ASN A 380 -12.43 35.52 24.06
CA ASN A 380 -13.33 35.68 22.91
C ASN A 380 -12.88 36.84 22.01
N ILE A 381 -12.81 36.56 20.71
CA ILE A 381 -12.66 37.57 19.66
C ILE A 381 -14.00 37.74 18.96
N ARG A 382 -14.43 38.96 18.71
CA ARG A 382 -15.69 39.26 18.01
C ARG A 382 -15.38 39.55 16.54
N ASP A 383 -16.33 39.17 15.68
CA ASP A 383 -16.35 39.53 14.26
C ASP A 383 -15.07 39.13 13.50
N PHE A 384 -14.65 37.83 13.67
CA PHE A 384 -13.49 37.35 12.99
C PHE A 384 -13.85 36.91 11.55
N VAL A 385 -13.27 37.61 10.60
CA VAL A 385 -13.25 37.24 9.17
C VAL A 385 -11.80 37.33 8.70
N LEU A 386 -11.27 36.26 8.12
CA LEU A 386 -9.99 36.27 7.44
C LEU A 386 -10.25 36.06 5.95
N SER A 387 -9.85 37.03 5.14
CA SER A 387 -9.72 36.89 3.70
C SER A 387 -8.27 37.16 3.36
N ALA A 388 -7.59 36.20 2.78
CA ALA A 388 -6.21 36.31 2.36
C ALA A 388 -6.12 36.01 0.86
N ASP A 389 -5.44 36.92 0.17
CA ASP A 389 -5.04 36.80 -1.23
C ASP A 389 -3.52 37.05 -1.23
N TYR A 390 -2.74 35.97 -1.40
CA TYR A 390 -1.27 36.01 -1.27
C TYR A 390 -0.62 35.34 -2.46
#